data_e2bb2708fea325e993ac9a2740b97682
#
_entry.id   e2bb2708fea325e993ac9a2740b97682
#
_cell.length_a   1.000
_cell.length_b   1.000
_cell.length_c   1.000
_cell.angle_alpha   90.00
_cell.angle_beta   90.00
_cell.angle_gamma   90.00
#
_symmetry.space_group_name_H-M   'P 1'
#
loop_
_entity.id
_entity.type
_entity.pdbx_description
1 polymer ?
#
loop_
_entity_poly.entity_id
_entity_poly.type
_entity_poly.pdbx_seq_one_letter_code
_entity_poly.pdbx_strand_id
1 'polypeptide(L)'
;LSEAVNLDLRDLNLKMMVIDVTRKGGKRDSVNVASFAKPYLETYLSIRDKRYKAEKQDVALFLTEYRGVPNRIDASSIEKMVAKYSQDFKIRVTPHKLRHTLATRLYDATKSQVLVSHQLGHASTQVTDLYTHIVNDEQKNALDSL
;
A
#
# COMPACT_ATOMS: atom_id res chain seq x y z
N LEU A 1 -6.36 -0.80 0.14
CA LEU A 1 -6.68 0.57 -0.26
C LEU A 1 -7.21 1.40 0.91
N SER A 2 -8.18 0.88 1.68
CA SER A 2 -8.75 1.57 2.84
C SER A 2 -7.71 1.93 3.91
N GLU A 3 -6.72 1.10 4.14
CA GLU A 3 -5.64 1.39 5.08
C GLU A 3 -4.86 2.65 4.68
N ALA A 4 -4.55 2.81 3.39
CA ALA A 4 -3.84 3.98 2.87
C ALA A 4 -4.67 5.26 3.00
N VAL A 5 -5.96 5.19 2.70
CA VAL A 5 -6.91 6.31 2.82
C VAL A 5 -7.02 6.80 4.27
N ASN A 6 -6.98 5.89 5.22
CA ASN A 6 -7.18 6.20 6.64
C ASN A 6 -5.90 6.63 7.37
N LEU A 7 -4.74 6.69 6.70
CA LEU A 7 -3.50 7.13 7.32
C LEU A 7 -3.55 8.61 7.69
N ASP A 8 -3.10 8.90 8.91
CA ASP A 8 -2.85 10.24 9.39
C ASP A 8 -1.35 10.55 9.39
N LEU A 9 -0.98 11.81 9.44
CA LEU A 9 0.43 12.24 9.53
C LEU A 9 1.18 11.55 10.68
N ARG A 10 0.52 11.37 11.83
CA ARG A 10 1.09 10.71 13.02
C ARG A 10 1.39 9.22 12.82
N ASP A 11 0.75 8.59 11.83
CA ASP A 11 0.94 7.17 11.55
C ASP A 11 2.23 6.88 10.79
N LEU A 12 2.85 7.88 10.19
CA LEU A 12 4.09 7.75 9.42
C LEU A 12 5.31 8.10 10.27
N ASN A 13 6.22 7.16 10.39
CA ASN A 13 7.55 7.38 10.96
C ASN A 13 8.61 7.27 9.85
N LEU A 14 9.03 8.42 9.32
CA LEU A 14 10.03 8.47 8.23
C LEU A 14 11.42 8.02 8.66
N LYS A 15 11.78 8.25 9.91
CA LYS A 15 13.09 7.86 10.43
C LYS A 15 13.23 6.34 10.45
N MET A 16 12.19 5.65 10.91
CA MET A 16 12.16 4.19 11.02
C MET A 16 11.62 3.52 9.76
N MET A 17 11.06 4.29 8.82
CA MET A 17 10.36 3.78 7.64
C MET A 17 9.29 2.74 8.00
N VAL A 18 8.41 3.15 8.90
CA VAL A 18 7.29 2.35 9.41
C VAL A 18 6.02 3.18 9.34
N ILE A 19 4.91 2.55 9.02
CA ILE A 19 3.57 3.12 9.14
C ILE A 19 2.71 2.29 10.07
N ASP A 20 1.88 2.95 10.87
CA ASP A 20 0.87 2.30 11.67
C ASP A 20 -0.44 2.26 10.90
N VAL A 21 -0.98 1.08 10.69
CA VAL A 21 -2.23 0.89 9.96
C VAL A 21 -3.31 0.34 10.88
N THR A 22 -4.55 0.66 10.58
CA THR A 22 -5.71 0.06 11.25
C THR A 22 -6.29 -1.00 10.34
N ARG A 23 -6.20 -2.24 10.77
CA ARG A 23 -6.70 -3.39 10.04
C ARG A 23 -8.18 -3.64 10.32
N LYS A 24 -8.77 -4.57 9.59
CA LYS A 24 -10.16 -5.00 9.79
C LYS A 24 -10.38 -5.36 11.26
N GLY A 25 -11.49 -4.88 11.83
CA GLY A 25 -11.81 -5.08 13.26
C GLY A 25 -11.16 -4.07 14.21
N GLY A 26 -10.54 -3.00 13.67
CA GLY A 26 -9.94 -1.93 14.48
C GLY A 26 -8.56 -2.26 15.04
N LYS A 27 -7.97 -3.40 14.67
CA LYS A 27 -6.63 -3.79 15.14
C LYS A 27 -5.56 -2.89 14.53
N ARG A 28 -4.73 -2.31 15.39
CA ARG A 28 -3.55 -1.53 14.99
C ARG A 28 -2.38 -2.47 14.72
N ASP A 29 -1.61 -2.17 13.68
CA ASP A 29 -0.44 -2.94 13.30
C ASP A 29 0.59 -2.02 12.67
N SER A 30 1.87 -2.36 12.82
CA SER A 30 2.98 -1.62 12.22
C SER A 30 3.50 -2.34 10.99
N VAL A 31 3.67 -1.62 9.90
CA VAL A 31 4.10 -2.15 8.61
C VAL A 31 5.36 -1.42 8.15
N ASN A 32 6.34 -2.17 7.71
CA ASN A 32 7.56 -1.61 7.13
C ASN A 32 7.29 -1.01 5.74
N VAL A 33 7.92 0.12 5.47
CA VAL A 33 7.91 0.77 4.16
C VAL A 33 9.28 0.63 3.53
N ALA A 34 9.31 0.28 2.27
CA ALA A 34 10.58 0.14 1.55
C ALA A 34 11.38 1.46 1.58
N SER A 35 12.68 1.37 1.83
CA SER A 35 13.54 2.55 1.99
C SER A 35 13.58 3.44 0.75
N PHE A 36 13.41 2.88 -0.45
CA PHE A 36 13.36 3.67 -1.68
C PHE A 36 12.16 4.63 -1.75
N ALA A 37 11.11 4.40 -0.97
CA ALA A 37 9.95 5.30 -0.89
C ALA A 37 10.23 6.59 -0.11
N LYS A 38 11.30 6.62 0.69
CA LYS A 38 11.60 7.75 1.58
C LYS A 38 11.72 9.10 0.87
N PRO A 39 12.50 9.23 -0.22
CA PRO A 39 12.62 10.52 -0.91
C PRO A 39 11.28 11.02 -1.47
N TYR A 40 10.42 10.12 -1.93
CA TYR A 40 9.10 10.49 -2.44
C TYR A 40 8.17 10.97 -1.32
N LEU A 41 8.19 10.31 -0.18
CA LEU A 41 7.42 10.71 1.01
C LEU A 41 7.90 12.06 1.56
N GLU A 42 9.21 12.26 1.64
CA GLU A 42 9.80 13.53 2.08
C GLU A 42 9.39 14.68 1.15
N THR A 43 9.49 14.47 -0.16
CA THR A 43 9.06 15.46 -1.16
C THR A 43 7.57 15.78 -1.01
N TYR A 44 6.73 14.75 -0.90
CA TYR A 44 5.30 14.94 -0.69
C TYR A 44 5.01 15.76 0.57
N LEU A 45 5.60 15.42 1.70
CA LEU A 45 5.39 16.13 2.96
C LEU A 45 5.86 17.58 2.90
N SER A 46 6.94 17.86 2.15
CA SER A 46 7.46 19.21 2.00
C SER A 46 6.52 20.14 1.22
N ILE A 47 5.71 19.60 0.32
CA ILE A 47 4.79 20.39 -0.51
C ILE A 47 3.33 20.29 -0.08
N ARG A 48 2.99 19.30 0.74
CA ARG A 48 1.61 18.95 1.10
C ARG A 48 0.79 20.13 1.58
N ASP A 49 1.24 20.82 2.59
CA ASP A 49 0.47 21.89 3.21
C ASP A 49 0.27 23.08 2.27
N LYS A 50 1.31 23.44 1.55
CA LYS A 50 1.23 24.51 0.55
C LYS A 50 0.36 24.11 -0.65
N ARG A 51 0.56 22.90 -1.17
CA ARG A 51 -0.15 22.40 -2.37
C ARG A 51 -1.66 22.30 -2.14
N TYR A 52 -2.07 21.84 -0.96
CA TYR A 52 -3.47 21.60 -0.62
C TYR A 52 -4.06 22.66 0.29
N LYS A 53 -3.29 23.68 0.65
CA LYS A 53 -3.71 24.71 1.62
C LYS A 53 -4.15 24.11 2.95
N ALA A 54 -3.42 23.08 3.39
CA ALA A 54 -3.74 22.36 4.62
C ALA A 54 -3.38 23.18 5.85
N GLU A 55 -4.21 23.06 6.87
CA GLU A 55 -4.03 23.66 8.19
C GLU A 55 -3.81 22.58 9.25
N LYS A 56 -3.69 22.94 10.52
CA LYS A 56 -3.40 22.01 11.62
C LYS A 56 -4.46 20.92 11.81
N GLN A 57 -5.73 21.22 11.49
CA GLN A 57 -6.81 20.24 11.59
C GLN A 57 -6.80 19.22 10.45
N ASP A 58 -6.07 19.46 9.37
CA ASP A 58 -5.97 18.55 8.23
C ASP A 58 -4.95 17.48 8.51
N VAL A 59 -5.31 16.52 9.35
CA VAL A 59 -4.41 15.48 9.87
C VAL A 59 -4.17 14.30 8.94
N ALA A 60 -4.98 14.15 7.89
CA ALA A 60 -4.82 13.06 6.92
C ALA A 60 -3.45 13.10 6.26
N LEU A 61 -2.80 11.94 6.14
CA LEU A 61 -1.50 11.87 5.45
C LEU A 61 -1.66 12.26 3.98
N PHE A 62 -2.59 11.64 3.29
CA PHE A 62 -2.85 11.92 1.87
C PHE A 62 -4.09 12.77 1.70
N LEU A 63 -3.93 13.87 0.97
CA LEU A 63 -4.97 14.85 0.73
C LEU A 63 -5.35 14.90 -0.74
N THR A 64 -6.58 15.33 -0.97
CA THR A 64 -7.08 15.79 -2.26
C THR A 64 -7.70 17.17 -2.06
N GLU A 65 -7.92 17.90 -3.15
CA GLU A 65 -8.54 19.22 -3.12
C GLU A 65 -9.87 19.17 -3.86
N TYR A 66 -10.88 19.74 -3.21
CA TYR A 66 -12.17 19.97 -3.84
C TYR A 66 -12.58 21.42 -3.59
N ARG A 67 -12.77 22.18 -4.68
CA ARG A 67 -13.11 23.63 -4.65
C ARG A 67 -12.20 24.46 -3.74
N GLY A 68 -10.90 24.18 -3.78
CA GLY A 68 -9.90 24.89 -2.97
C GLY A 68 -9.83 24.46 -1.51
N VAL A 69 -10.59 23.43 -1.11
CA VAL A 69 -10.61 22.90 0.26
C VAL A 69 -9.90 21.57 0.32
N PRO A 70 -8.94 21.39 1.27
CA PRO A 70 -8.28 20.11 1.45
C PRO A 70 -9.22 19.08 2.07
N ASN A 71 -9.16 17.86 1.57
CA ASN A 71 -9.91 16.73 2.08
C ASN A 71 -9.01 15.50 2.13
N ARG A 72 -9.31 14.58 3.04
CA ARG A 72 -8.70 13.25 3.02
C ARG A 72 -8.94 12.61 1.66
N ILE A 73 -7.90 12.03 1.07
CA ILE A 73 -8.06 11.30 -0.18
C ILE A 73 -9.04 10.15 -0.02
N ASP A 74 -9.82 9.87 -1.04
CA ASP A 74 -10.73 8.73 -1.08
C ASP A 74 -10.22 7.63 -2.00
N ALA A 75 -10.83 6.44 -1.89
CA ALA A 75 -10.45 5.28 -2.69
C ALA A 75 -10.59 5.55 -4.20
N SER A 76 -11.65 6.22 -4.59
CA SER A 76 -11.91 6.56 -5.99
C SER A 76 -10.82 7.47 -6.56
N SER A 77 -10.34 8.45 -5.80
CA SER A 77 -9.24 9.33 -6.22
C SER A 77 -7.94 8.57 -6.42
N ILE A 78 -7.64 7.61 -5.55
CA ILE A 78 -6.46 6.75 -5.70
C ILE A 78 -6.58 5.87 -6.95
N GLU A 79 -7.73 5.25 -7.16
CA GLU A 79 -8.00 4.42 -8.34
C GLU A 79 -7.84 5.21 -9.63
N LYS A 80 -8.39 6.41 -9.70
CA LYS A 80 -8.25 7.32 -10.86
C LYS A 80 -6.81 7.73 -11.09
N MET A 81 -6.06 8.03 -10.04
CA MET A 81 -4.66 8.38 -10.12
C MET A 81 -3.82 7.22 -10.66
N VAL A 82 -4.01 6.02 -10.15
CA VAL A 82 -3.32 4.82 -10.61
C VAL A 82 -3.66 4.55 -12.08
N ALA A 83 -4.94 4.64 -12.44
CA ALA A 83 -5.37 4.46 -13.84
C ALA A 83 -4.73 5.49 -14.77
N LYS A 84 -4.67 6.76 -14.36
CA LYS A 84 -4.04 7.83 -15.14
C LYS A 84 -2.57 7.54 -15.43
N TYR A 85 -1.80 7.20 -14.41
CA TYR A 85 -0.37 6.93 -14.56
C TYR A 85 -0.07 5.59 -15.24
N SER A 86 -1.01 4.65 -15.23
CA SER A 86 -0.84 3.36 -15.90
C SER A 86 -1.01 3.43 -17.43
N GLN A 87 -1.56 4.50 -17.97
CA GLN A 87 -1.75 4.66 -19.43
C GLN A 87 -0.42 4.60 -20.19
N ASP A 88 0.65 5.12 -19.60
CA ASP A 88 1.98 5.13 -20.20
C ASP A 88 2.60 3.73 -20.32
N PHE A 89 2.10 2.78 -19.55
CA PHE A 89 2.60 1.40 -19.53
C PHE A 89 1.84 0.46 -20.46
N LYS A 90 0.84 0.94 -21.18
CA LYS A 90 -0.05 0.15 -22.08
C LYS A 90 -0.73 -1.05 -21.41
N ILE A 91 -0.73 -1.09 -20.08
CA ILE A 91 -1.37 -2.12 -19.26
C ILE A 91 -2.22 -1.42 -18.23
N ARG A 92 -3.48 -1.81 -18.10
CA ARG A 92 -4.35 -1.28 -17.05
C ARG A 92 -3.85 -1.76 -15.69
N VAL A 93 -3.33 -0.84 -14.90
CA VAL A 93 -2.90 -1.07 -13.51
C VAL A 93 -4.01 -0.59 -12.56
N THR A 94 -4.26 -1.34 -11.51
CA THR A 94 -5.20 -0.99 -10.44
C THR A 94 -4.46 -1.11 -9.09
N PRO A 95 -4.94 -0.46 -8.02
CA PRO A 95 -4.37 -0.67 -6.68
C PRO A 95 -4.30 -2.14 -6.29
N HIS A 96 -5.32 -2.91 -6.65
CA HIS A 96 -5.36 -4.35 -6.41
C HIS A 96 -4.24 -5.11 -7.14
N LYS A 97 -3.97 -4.78 -8.39
CA LYS A 97 -2.85 -5.36 -9.14
C LYS A 97 -1.50 -5.00 -8.55
N LEU A 98 -1.33 -3.78 -8.06
CA LEU A 98 -0.11 -3.36 -7.34
C LEU A 98 0.09 -4.19 -6.07
N ARG A 99 -0.97 -4.42 -5.32
CA ARG A 99 -0.95 -5.28 -4.13
C ARG A 99 -0.56 -6.73 -4.48
N HIS A 100 -1.13 -7.29 -5.53
CA HIS A 100 -0.77 -8.62 -6.03
C HIS A 100 0.71 -8.72 -6.44
N THR A 101 1.20 -7.72 -7.14
CA THR A 101 2.61 -7.66 -7.55
C THR A 101 3.54 -7.62 -6.35
N LEU A 102 3.22 -6.82 -5.34
CA LEU A 102 3.99 -6.77 -4.10
C LEU A 102 3.99 -8.13 -3.41
N ALA A 103 2.83 -8.76 -3.26
CA ALA A 103 2.70 -10.07 -2.63
C ALA A 103 3.57 -11.13 -3.32
N THR A 104 3.49 -11.19 -4.64
CA THR A 104 4.26 -12.16 -5.44
C THR A 104 5.76 -11.92 -5.30
N ARG A 105 6.22 -10.68 -5.46
CA ARG A 105 7.64 -10.34 -5.35
C ARG A 105 8.19 -10.59 -3.95
N LEU A 106 7.42 -10.26 -2.94
CA LEU A 106 7.82 -10.46 -1.54
C LEU A 106 7.90 -11.96 -1.21
N TYR A 107 6.96 -12.74 -1.70
CA TYR A 107 7.00 -14.20 -1.57
C TYR A 107 8.20 -14.80 -2.31
N ASP A 108 8.45 -14.40 -3.55
CA ASP A 108 9.59 -14.88 -4.33
C ASP A 108 10.92 -14.59 -3.63
N ALA A 109 11.04 -13.42 -3.01
CA ALA A 109 12.25 -13.03 -2.30
C ALA A 109 12.45 -13.74 -0.96
N THR A 110 11.38 -14.08 -0.24
CA THR A 110 11.44 -14.55 1.14
C THR A 110 11.02 -16.01 1.32
N LYS A 111 10.24 -16.54 0.41
CA LYS A 111 9.57 -17.85 0.51
C LYS A 111 8.75 -18.02 1.80
N SER A 112 8.30 -16.91 2.36
CA SER A 112 7.58 -16.88 3.63
C SER A 112 6.16 -16.33 3.45
N GLN A 113 5.17 -17.20 3.56
CA GLN A 113 3.75 -16.81 3.59
C GLN A 113 3.42 -15.95 4.81
N VAL A 114 4.04 -16.25 5.94
CA VAL A 114 3.82 -15.51 7.19
C VAL A 114 4.26 -14.06 7.02
N LEU A 115 5.42 -13.82 6.44
CA LEU A 115 5.94 -12.48 6.19
C LEU A 115 5.04 -11.71 5.23
N VAL A 116 4.62 -12.32 4.14
CA VAL A 116 3.72 -11.69 3.16
C VAL A 116 2.36 -11.39 3.78
N SER A 117 1.79 -12.32 4.53
CA SER A 117 0.53 -12.11 5.27
C SER A 117 0.63 -10.97 6.25
N HIS A 118 1.72 -10.87 6.99
CA HIS A 118 1.94 -9.77 7.94
C HIS A 118 2.00 -8.42 7.21
N GLN A 119 2.73 -8.34 6.11
CA GLN A 119 2.85 -7.12 5.32
C GLN A 119 1.51 -6.63 4.76
N LEU A 120 0.67 -7.56 4.30
CA LEU A 120 -0.59 -7.24 3.61
C LEU A 120 -1.84 -7.35 4.49
N GLY A 121 -1.72 -7.97 5.66
CA GLY A 121 -2.84 -8.28 6.54
C GLY A 121 -3.57 -9.56 6.17
N HIS A 122 -4.13 -10.22 7.17
CA HIS A 122 -4.73 -11.56 7.06
C HIS A 122 -6.15 -11.60 6.45
N ALA A 123 -6.76 -10.46 6.14
CA ALA A 123 -8.20 -10.35 5.98
C ALA A 123 -8.73 -10.51 4.54
N SER A 124 -7.86 -10.79 3.55
CA SER A 124 -8.29 -10.86 2.14
C SER A 124 -8.30 -12.31 1.67
N THR A 125 -9.48 -12.83 1.31
CA THR A 125 -9.64 -14.11 0.61
C THR A 125 -8.84 -14.16 -0.69
N GLN A 126 -8.71 -13.03 -1.37
CA GLN A 126 -7.92 -12.91 -2.60
C GLN A 126 -6.42 -13.11 -2.35
N VAL A 127 -5.91 -12.66 -1.23
CA VAL A 127 -4.52 -12.91 -0.81
C VAL A 127 -4.33 -14.39 -0.50
N THR A 128 -5.29 -15.03 0.16
CA THR A 128 -5.29 -16.46 0.44
C THR A 128 -5.28 -17.27 -0.86
N ASP A 129 -6.10 -16.90 -1.85
CA ASP A 129 -6.14 -17.56 -3.16
C ASP A 129 -4.79 -17.44 -3.89
N LEU A 130 -4.16 -16.27 -3.86
CA LEU A 130 -2.84 -16.06 -4.43
C LEU A 130 -1.79 -16.95 -3.76
N TYR A 131 -1.80 -17.06 -2.44
CA TYR A 131 -0.88 -17.92 -1.69
C TYR A 131 -1.08 -19.39 -2.01
N THR A 132 -2.31 -19.83 -2.06
CA THR A 132 -2.65 -21.21 -2.40
C THR A 132 -2.07 -21.58 -3.75
N HIS A 133 -2.21 -20.70 -4.75
CA HIS A 133 -1.66 -20.90 -6.07
C HIS A 133 -0.12 -20.97 -6.08
N ILE A 134 0.55 -20.01 -5.46
CA ILE A 134 2.02 -19.94 -5.38
C ILE A 134 2.59 -21.18 -4.65
N VAL A 135 1.99 -21.55 -3.53
CA VAL A 135 2.42 -22.70 -2.72
C VAL A 135 2.25 -24.01 -3.50
N ASN A 136 1.15 -24.18 -4.19
CA ASN A 136 0.91 -25.35 -5.00
C ASN A 136 1.94 -25.48 -6.12
N ASP A 137 2.28 -24.41 -6.82
CA ASP A 137 3.29 -24.41 -7.87
C ASP A 137 4.69 -24.76 -7.32
N GLU A 138 5.06 -24.18 -6.19
CA GLU A 138 6.34 -24.47 -5.55
C GLU A 138 6.43 -25.90 -5.05
N GLN A 139 5.37 -26.40 -4.42
CA GLN A 139 5.32 -27.78 -3.96
C GLN A 139 5.45 -28.75 -5.11
N LYS A 140 4.77 -28.48 -6.22
CA LYS A 140 4.87 -29.29 -7.43
C LYS A 140 6.29 -29.28 -7.98
N ASN A 141 6.90 -28.10 -8.12
CA ASN A 141 8.27 -27.96 -8.60
C ASN A 141 9.28 -28.66 -7.68
N ALA A 142 9.10 -28.58 -6.37
CA ALA A 142 9.93 -29.27 -5.41
C ALA A 142 9.82 -30.79 -5.54
N LEU A 143 8.61 -31.33 -5.74
CA LEU A 143 8.40 -32.74 -5.96
C LEU A 143 9.02 -33.20 -7.27
N ASP A 144 8.90 -32.43 -8.34
CA ASP A 144 9.45 -32.73 -9.65
C ASP A 144 11.00 -32.72 -9.66
N SER A 145 11.62 -32.03 -8.69
CA SER A 145 13.08 -31.99 -8.56
C SER A 145 13.69 -33.10 -7.74
N LEU A 146 12.87 -33.94 -7.09
CA LEU A 146 13.35 -35.11 -6.35
C LEU A 146 13.76 -36.25 -7.31
#